data_f2f3b9197bdfe63580b9c85aec5169ee
#
_entry.id   f2f3b9197bdfe63580b9c85aec5169ee
#
_cell.length_a   1.000
_cell.length_b   1.000
_cell.length_c   1.000
_cell.angle_alpha   90.00
_cell.angle_beta   90.00
_cell.angle_gamma   90.00
#
_symmetry.space_group_name_H-M   'P 1'
#
loop_
_entity.id
_entity.type
_entity.pdbx_description
1 polymer ?
#
loop_
_entity_poly.entity_id
_entity_poly.type
_entity_poly.pdbx_seq_one_letter_code
_entity_poly.pdbx_strand_id
1 'polypeptide(L)'
;MTENEKRNLLIITEVCEAFNRHDAEAILFRFIEDAVWLTSRGDAPEAHRLTGKEEIRTMLRQRFTSIPDMSWKIHTHWVSGDRGCSEWTVT
;
A
#
# COMPACT_ATOMS: atom_id res chain seq x y z
N MET A 1 12.83 5.90 -18.84
CA MET A 1 12.00 6.24 -17.67
C MET A 1 12.22 7.70 -17.30
N THR A 2 11.14 8.44 -17.12
CA THR A 2 11.22 9.85 -16.75
C THR A 2 11.67 10.01 -15.30
N GLU A 3 12.05 11.22 -14.91
CA GLU A 3 12.41 11.50 -13.51
C GLU A 3 11.24 11.28 -12.57
N ASN A 4 10.01 11.62 -13.01
CA ASN A 4 8.82 11.37 -12.20
C ASN A 4 8.57 9.87 -12.02
N GLU A 5 8.80 9.08 -13.06
CA GLU A 5 8.64 7.64 -12.98
C GLU A 5 9.68 7.01 -12.05
N LYS A 6 10.91 7.48 -12.09
CA LYS A 6 11.96 7.02 -11.16
C LYS A 6 11.57 7.33 -9.72
N ARG A 7 11.06 8.52 -9.47
CA ARG A 7 10.60 8.92 -8.13
C ARG A 7 9.43 8.05 -7.67
N ASN A 8 8.47 7.80 -8.56
CA ASN A 8 7.31 6.98 -8.23
C ASN A 8 7.72 5.53 -7.94
N LEU A 9 8.67 5.02 -8.67
CA LEU A 9 9.19 3.67 -8.41
C LEU A 9 9.83 3.58 -7.03
N LEU A 10 10.59 4.60 -6.64
CA LEU A 10 11.20 4.66 -5.32
C LEU A 10 10.14 4.71 -4.22
N ILE A 11 9.09 5.51 -4.42
CA ILE A 11 8.00 5.62 -3.45
C ILE A 11 7.30 4.27 -3.26
N ILE A 12 6.98 3.57 -4.34
CA ILE A 12 6.36 2.26 -4.27
C ILE A 12 7.25 1.28 -3.49
N THR A 13 8.54 1.30 -3.77
CA THR A 13 9.50 0.43 -3.08
C THR A 13 9.50 0.71 -1.57
N GLU A 14 9.56 1.98 -1.19
CA GLU A 14 9.54 2.38 0.22
C GLU A 14 8.25 1.94 0.92
N VAL A 15 7.11 2.11 0.25
CA VAL A 15 5.83 1.71 0.82
C VAL A 15 5.78 0.20 1.05
N CYS A 16 6.24 -0.58 0.08
CA CYS A 16 6.25 -2.04 0.23
C CYS A 16 7.19 -2.50 1.34
N GLU A 17 8.33 -1.84 1.51
CA GLU A 17 9.23 -2.13 2.62
C GLU A 17 8.59 -1.80 3.95
N ALA A 18 7.84 -0.69 4.02
CA ALA A 18 7.11 -0.31 5.23
C ALA A 18 6.03 -1.34 5.58
N PHE A 19 5.38 -1.92 4.59
CA PHE A 19 4.43 -3.01 4.83
C PHE A 19 5.12 -4.19 5.53
N ASN A 20 6.30 -4.58 5.07
CA ASN A 20 7.02 -5.69 5.68
C ASN A 20 7.51 -5.38 7.09
N ARG A 21 7.73 -4.11 7.41
CA ARG A 21 8.05 -3.69 8.77
C ARG A 21 6.79 -3.52 9.65
N HIS A 22 5.60 -3.65 9.07
CA HIS A 22 4.33 -3.38 9.74
C HIS A 22 4.29 -1.95 10.31
N ASP A 23 4.82 -1.01 9.55
CA ASP A 23 4.94 0.39 9.97
C ASP A 23 3.87 1.23 9.26
N ALA A 24 2.71 1.34 9.90
CA ALA A 24 1.58 2.07 9.32
C ALA A 24 1.91 3.53 9.04
N GLU A 25 2.65 4.19 9.93
CA GLU A 25 2.97 5.61 9.75
C GLU A 25 3.91 5.83 8.57
N ALA A 26 4.87 4.94 8.35
CA ALA A 26 5.76 5.03 7.20
C ALA A 26 5.00 4.82 5.89
N ILE A 27 4.02 3.93 5.88
CA ILE A 27 3.15 3.73 4.72
C ILE A 27 2.37 5.03 4.44
N LEU A 28 1.73 5.59 5.47
CA LEU A 28 0.88 6.77 5.33
C LEU A 28 1.66 8.04 5.01
N PHE A 29 2.93 8.07 5.35
CA PHE A 29 3.78 9.22 5.06
C PHE A 29 3.78 9.56 3.56
N ARG A 30 3.63 8.55 2.70
CA ARG A 30 3.60 8.73 1.25
C ARG A 30 2.20 8.92 0.67
N PHE A 31 1.18 8.98 1.53
CA PHE A 31 -0.21 9.12 1.09
C PHE A 31 -0.66 10.56 1.23
N ILE A 32 -1.55 11.00 0.33
CA ILE A 32 -2.22 12.30 0.48
C ILE A 32 -3.32 12.18 1.53
N GLU A 33 -3.76 13.31 2.08
CA GLU A 33 -4.74 13.31 3.17
C GLU A 33 -6.06 12.65 2.80
N ASP A 34 -6.51 12.83 1.56
CA ASP A 34 -7.76 12.26 1.07
C ASP A 34 -7.54 11.02 0.21
N ALA A 35 -6.48 10.27 0.47
CA ALA A 35 -6.19 9.02 -0.24
C ALA A 35 -7.35 8.05 -0.15
N VAL A 36 -7.53 7.25 -1.18
CA VAL A 36 -8.57 6.22 -1.24
C VAL A 36 -7.91 4.87 -1.39
N TRP A 37 -8.36 3.92 -0.57
CA TRP A 37 -7.87 2.55 -0.62
C TRP A 37 -9.05 1.62 -0.88
N LEU A 38 -8.97 0.85 -1.95
CA LEU A 38 -9.98 -0.17 -2.26
C LEU A 38 -9.41 -1.53 -1.87
N THR A 39 -10.09 -2.21 -0.97
CA THR A 39 -9.66 -3.55 -0.58
C THR A 39 -10.23 -4.59 -1.54
N SER A 40 -9.62 -5.76 -1.57
CA SER A 40 -10.08 -6.87 -2.41
C SER A 40 -11.10 -7.75 -1.71
N ARG A 41 -11.56 -7.37 -0.53
CA ARG A 41 -12.52 -8.15 0.25
C ARG A 41 -13.94 -7.72 -0.04
N GLY A 42 -14.87 -8.68 -0.02
CA GLY A 42 -16.29 -8.42 -0.13
C GLY A 42 -16.86 -8.86 -1.46
N ASP A 43 -18.19 -8.79 -1.58
CA ASP A 43 -18.92 -9.27 -2.74
C ASP A 43 -19.14 -8.22 -3.81
N ALA A 44 -18.92 -6.94 -3.49
CA ALA A 44 -19.08 -5.84 -4.43
C ALA A 44 -17.77 -5.59 -5.20
N PRO A 45 -17.83 -5.04 -6.42
CA PRO A 45 -16.62 -4.70 -7.19
C PRO A 45 -15.69 -3.75 -6.44
N GLU A 46 -16.23 -2.86 -5.63
CA GLU A 46 -15.45 -1.95 -4.79
C GLU A 46 -15.39 -2.44 -3.34
N ALA A 47 -15.59 -3.70 -3.15
CA ALA A 47 -15.62 -4.46 -1.90
C ALA A 47 -15.67 -3.62 -0.62
N HIS A 48 -14.59 -2.90 -0.31
CA HIS A 48 -14.53 -2.02 0.86
C HIS A 48 -13.69 -0.81 0.51
N ARG A 49 -14.31 0.36 0.59
CA ARG A 49 -13.64 1.62 0.26
C ARG A 49 -13.28 2.37 1.53
N LEU A 50 -11.99 2.63 1.71
CA LEU A 50 -11.48 3.45 2.81
C LEU A 50 -11.12 4.81 2.26
N THR A 51 -11.62 5.87 2.87
CA THR A 51 -11.37 7.23 2.41
C THR A 51 -10.66 8.02 3.50
N GLY A 52 -9.51 8.59 3.15
CA GLY A 52 -8.73 9.41 4.07
C GLY A 52 -7.75 8.60 4.89
N LYS A 53 -6.69 9.29 5.33
CA LYS A 53 -5.60 8.64 6.08
C LYS A 53 -6.06 7.98 7.38
N GLU A 54 -7.04 8.58 8.06
CA GLU A 54 -7.47 8.03 9.35
C GLU A 54 -8.13 6.67 9.21
N GLU A 55 -9.00 6.50 8.21
CA GLU A 55 -9.62 5.20 7.96
C GLU A 55 -8.58 4.17 7.55
N ILE A 56 -7.64 4.57 6.71
CA ILE A 56 -6.56 3.69 6.25
C ILE A 56 -5.65 3.32 7.42
N ARG A 57 -5.32 4.28 8.28
CA ARG A 57 -4.49 4.03 9.46
C ARG A 57 -5.14 3.00 10.39
N THR A 58 -6.41 3.15 10.65
CA THR A 58 -7.14 2.23 11.50
C THR A 58 -7.10 0.80 10.93
N MET A 59 -7.35 0.67 9.64
CA MET A 59 -7.31 -0.63 8.97
C MET A 59 -5.93 -1.26 9.03
N LEU A 60 -4.88 -0.49 8.74
CA LEU A 60 -3.51 -1.01 8.75
C LEU A 60 -3.09 -1.46 10.13
N ARG A 61 -3.35 -0.68 11.16
CA ARG A 61 -3.01 -1.03 12.53
C ARG A 61 -3.74 -2.28 12.98
N GLN A 62 -5.02 -2.38 12.64
CA GLN A 62 -5.82 -3.54 12.98
C GLN A 62 -5.29 -4.80 12.29
N ARG A 63 -4.94 -4.68 11.02
CA ARG A 63 -4.41 -5.81 10.25
C ARG A 63 -3.07 -6.29 10.80
N PHE A 64 -2.17 -5.36 11.08
CA PHE A 64 -0.84 -5.71 11.61
C PHE A 64 -0.92 -6.32 13.01
N THR A 65 -1.91 -5.92 13.80
CA THR A 65 -2.15 -6.50 15.12
C THR A 65 -2.75 -7.89 15.02
N SER A 66 -3.69 -8.07 14.09
CA SER A 66 -4.42 -9.35 13.93
C SER A 66 -3.55 -10.44 13.30
N ILE A 67 -2.63 -10.06 12.43
CA ILE A 67 -1.77 -11.01 11.71
C ILE A 67 -0.32 -10.53 11.83
N PRO A 68 0.28 -10.67 13.01
CA PRO A 68 1.61 -10.08 13.28
C PRO A 68 2.75 -10.74 12.52
N ASP A 69 2.56 -11.94 12.00
CA ASP A 69 3.59 -12.64 11.22
C ASP A 69 3.37 -12.56 9.71
N MET A 70 2.44 -11.71 9.28
CA MET A 70 2.22 -11.53 7.84
C MET A 70 3.42 -10.84 7.19
N SER A 71 3.85 -11.37 6.05
CA SER A 71 4.91 -10.77 5.27
C SER A 71 4.58 -10.82 3.78
N TRP A 72 5.21 -9.93 3.02
CA TRP A 72 5.01 -9.83 1.57
C TRP A 72 6.31 -10.10 0.87
N LYS A 73 6.32 -11.13 0.01
CA LYS A 73 7.45 -11.36 -0.87
C LYS A 73 7.23 -10.53 -2.13
N ILE A 74 8.08 -9.53 -2.31
CA ILE A 74 7.95 -8.62 -3.44
C ILE A 74 8.60 -9.26 -4.67
N HIS A 75 7.86 -9.35 -5.77
CA HIS A 75 8.36 -9.91 -7.02
C HIS A 75 8.83 -8.84 -7.97
N THR A 76 8.00 -7.85 -8.24
CA THR A 76 8.36 -6.78 -9.17
C THR A 76 7.52 -5.53 -8.91
N HIS A 77 8.08 -4.39 -9.29
CA HIS A 77 7.39 -3.11 -9.32
C HIS A 77 7.51 -2.55 -10.72
N TRP A 78 6.47 -1.90 -11.19
CA TRP A 78 6.57 -1.12 -12.42
C TRP A 78 5.72 0.13 -12.31
N VAL A 79 6.10 1.16 -13.09
CA VAL A 79 5.39 2.44 -13.11
C VAL A 79 5.19 2.87 -14.56
N SER A 80 4.12 3.63 -14.77
CA SER A 80 3.81 4.24 -16.06
C SER A 80 3.17 5.60 -15.76
N GLY A 81 3.89 6.68 -16.03
CA GLY A 81 3.43 8.01 -15.69
C GLY A 81 3.22 8.17 -14.19
N ASP A 82 1.99 8.48 -13.80
CA ASP A 82 1.60 8.67 -12.41
C ASP A 82 0.99 7.43 -11.77
N ARG A 83 1.08 6.29 -12.44
CA ARG A 83 0.53 5.02 -11.94
C ARG A 83 1.63 4.01 -11.71
N GLY A 84 1.36 3.10 -10.80
CA GLY A 84 2.30 2.01 -10.54
C GLY A 84 1.60 0.76 -10.09
N CYS A 85 2.35 -0.33 -10.09
CA CYS A 85 1.83 -1.62 -9.68
C CYS A 85 2.96 -2.41 -9.01
N SER A 86 2.59 -3.18 -8.00
CA SER A 86 3.51 -4.10 -7.33
C SER A 86 2.92 -5.50 -7.38
N GLU A 87 3.75 -6.47 -7.70
CA GLU A 87 3.36 -7.87 -7.69
C GLU A 87 4.06 -8.55 -6.52
N TRP A 88 3.29 -9.25 -5.71
CA TRP A 88 3.81 -9.84 -4.48
C TRP A 88 3.01 -11.07 -4.07
N THR A 89 3.61 -11.85 -3.18
CA THR A 89 2.96 -12.99 -2.55
C THR A 89 2.93 -12.73 -1.04
N VAL A 90 1.74 -12.87 -0.45
CA VAL A 90 1.60 -12.72 0.99
C VAL A 90 1.66 -14.09 1.66
N THR A 91 2.32 -14.14 2.79
CA THR A 91 2.44 -15.39 3.56
C THR A 91 2.07 -15.17 5.03
#